data_97b58e4744075c7e35c225ba822cf3c9
#
_entry.id   97b58e4744075c7e35c225ba822cf3c9
#
_cell.length_a   1.000
_cell.length_b   1.000
_cell.length_c   1.000
_cell.angle_alpha   90.00
_cell.angle_beta   90.00
_cell.angle_gamma   90.00
#
_symmetry.space_group_name_H-M   'P 1'
#
loop_
_entity.id
_entity.type
_entity.pdbx_description
1 polymer ?
#
loop_
_entity_poly.entity_id
_entity_poly.type
_entity_poly.pdbx_seq_one_letter_code
_entity_poly.pdbx_strand_id
1 'polypeptide(L)'
;MNIILLIIVILILILIFYLTNNILKSKEHMSMKDTRLQKTLEDYGFEIDSEELSIVKKEHGSIIFKKEYPTRFFNNNESHKIAKNKPLSNSIFKKNGIPVPDHVIIDENNKDKFIYEYNIIFPCVLKPVDGMQGKDVNTFIKNKEQFINILNDLLKKYKSVMLENQVYGDNYRIFIFNNQIMDVVKREQPFIIGDGNKSVDQLINEKNNLLTSKKLYPTNNIDWIYIKEQGYSKDKVPEKDKKIFITNTINFHNGANPVRVNIDEIPEINKNMFIKAHKLINLECSGLDYMSDDITIPYDRNNGHIIEINDMVDSFIHVKSDNSSKPNFLFENIAKSFNL
;
A
#
# COMPACT_ATOMS: atom_id res chain seq x y z
N MET A 1 -26.01 44.04 -9.94
CA MET A 1 -25.11 43.08 -9.31
C MET A 1 -23.82 43.04 -10.15
N ASN A 2 -22.66 43.29 -9.54
CA ASN A 2 -21.40 43.46 -10.27
C ASN A 2 -20.99 42.10 -10.90
N ILE A 3 -20.69 42.08 -12.20
CA ILE A 3 -20.33 40.86 -12.96
C ILE A 3 -19.23 40.08 -12.24
N ILE A 4 -18.29 40.76 -11.60
CA ILE A 4 -17.22 40.17 -10.82
C ILE A 4 -17.79 39.37 -9.61
N LEU A 5 -18.78 39.92 -8.92
CA LEU A 5 -19.43 39.26 -7.77
C LEU A 5 -20.19 38.00 -8.22
N LEU A 6 -20.82 38.02 -9.38
CA LEU A 6 -21.52 36.89 -9.97
C LEU A 6 -20.53 35.75 -10.32
N ILE A 7 -19.37 36.09 -10.90
CA ILE A 7 -18.31 35.11 -11.23
C ILE A 7 -17.76 34.49 -9.97
N ILE A 8 -17.52 35.28 -8.93
CA ILE A 8 -17.02 34.76 -7.64
C ILE A 8 -18.04 33.78 -7.01
N VAL A 9 -19.32 34.11 -7.02
CA VAL A 9 -20.37 33.21 -6.50
C VAL A 9 -20.44 31.91 -7.28
N ILE A 10 -20.35 31.97 -8.62
CA ILE A 10 -20.33 30.75 -9.46
C ILE A 10 -19.11 29.88 -9.15
N LEU A 11 -17.93 30.47 -9.01
CA LEU A 11 -16.71 29.73 -8.69
C LEU A 11 -16.79 29.06 -7.29
N ILE A 12 -17.37 29.75 -6.31
CA ILE A 12 -17.61 29.20 -4.97
C ILE A 12 -18.60 28.01 -5.04
N LEU A 13 -19.68 28.13 -5.79
CA LEU A 13 -20.66 27.07 -5.99
C LEU A 13 -20.05 25.85 -6.68
N ILE A 14 -19.20 26.05 -7.68
CA ILE A 14 -18.47 24.98 -8.37
C ILE A 14 -17.50 24.30 -7.40
N LEU A 15 -16.79 25.04 -6.58
CA LEU A 15 -15.87 24.51 -5.58
C LEU A 15 -16.62 23.71 -4.50
N ILE A 16 -17.74 24.22 -4.01
CA ILE A 16 -18.60 23.52 -3.05
C ILE A 16 -19.14 22.22 -3.65
N PHE A 17 -19.62 22.26 -4.90
CA PHE A 17 -20.10 21.07 -5.62
C PHE A 17 -18.98 20.03 -5.82
N TYR A 18 -17.77 20.48 -6.17
CA TYR A 18 -16.60 19.61 -6.31
C TYR A 18 -16.20 18.97 -4.97
N LEU A 19 -16.16 19.76 -3.89
CA LEU A 19 -15.84 19.27 -2.54
C LEU A 19 -16.92 18.31 -2.01
N THR A 20 -18.20 18.61 -2.20
CA THR A 20 -19.30 17.73 -1.77
C THR A 20 -19.31 16.42 -2.55
N ASN A 21 -19.07 16.44 -3.86
CA ASN A 21 -18.97 15.22 -4.66
C ASN A 21 -17.76 14.34 -4.26
N ASN A 22 -16.62 14.95 -3.92
CA ASN A 22 -15.47 14.20 -3.44
C ASN A 22 -15.72 13.60 -2.04
N ILE A 23 -16.40 14.33 -1.16
CA ILE A 23 -16.82 13.82 0.16
C ILE A 23 -17.86 12.70 0.01
N LEU A 24 -18.83 12.83 -0.88
CA LEU A 24 -19.82 11.80 -1.15
C LEU A 24 -19.19 10.53 -1.75
N LYS A 25 -18.28 10.67 -2.74
CA LYS A 25 -17.53 9.53 -3.29
C LYS A 25 -16.65 8.85 -2.26
N SER A 26 -16.00 9.59 -1.37
CA SER A 26 -15.22 9.01 -0.27
C SER A 26 -16.12 8.30 0.75
N LYS A 27 -17.30 8.85 1.06
CA LYS A 27 -18.30 8.22 1.95
C LYS A 27 -18.91 6.96 1.35
N GLU A 28 -19.24 6.93 0.05
CA GLU A 28 -19.71 5.70 -0.63
C GLU A 28 -18.67 4.60 -0.65
N HIS A 29 -17.39 4.95 -0.87
CA HIS A 29 -16.29 3.99 -0.85
C HIS A 29 -16.04 3.44 0.57
N MET A 30 -16.19 4.28 1.61
CA MET A 30 -16.10 3.88 3.02
C MET A 30 -17.28 3.03 3.46
N SER A 31 -18.51 3.38 3.08
CA SER A 31 -19.72 2.65 3.51
C SER A 31 -19.75 1.19 3.02
N MET A 32 -19.22 0.91 1.83
CA MET A 32 -19.16 -0.47 1.29
C MET A 32 -18.12 -1.35 2.01
N LYS A 33 -17.03 -0.77 2.55
CA LYS A 33 -16.02 -1.50 3.33
C LYS A 33 -16.57 -1.91 4.70
N ASP A 34 -17.25 -1.00 5.35
CA ASP A 34 -17.76 -1.16 6.71
C ASP A 34 -18.92 -2.16 6.80
N THR A 35 -19.82 -2.16 5.82
CA THR A 35 -21.00 -3.05 5.82
C THR A 35 -20.64 -4.53 5.71
N ARG A 36 -19.51 -4.90 5.07
CA ARG A 36 -19.10 -6.30 4.96
C ARG A 36 -18.52 -6.83 6.26
N LEU A 37 -17.60 -6.07 6.88
CA LEU A 37 -17.05 -6.44 8.19
C LEU A 37 -18.18 -6.50 9.22
N GLN A 38 -19.03 -5.49 9.25
CA GLN A 38 -20.19 -5.41 10.11
C GLN A 38 -21.09 -6.65 9.95
N LYS A 39 -21.54 -6.94 8.74
CA LYS A 39 -22.38 -8.11 8.47
C LYS A 39 -21.72 -9.42 8.85
N THR A 40 -20.42 -9.56 8.55
CA THR A 40 -19.69 -10.78 8.93
C THR A 40 -19.59 -10.92 10.44
N LEU A 41 -19.35 -9.84 11.17
CA LEU A 41 -19.29 -9.87 12.63
C LEU A 41 -20.68 -10.16 13.23
N GLU A 42 -21.76 -9.62 12.66
CA GLU A 42 -23.14 -9.98 13.04
C GLU A 42 -23.43 -11.48 12.86
N ASP A 43 -23.01 -12.06 11.71
CA ASP A 43 -23.14 -13.50 11.42
C ASP A 43 -22.35 -14.36 12.45
N TYR A 44 -21.34 -13.82 13.10
CA TYR A 44 -20.58 -14.45 14.19
C TYR A 44 -21.07 -14.06 15.59
N GLY A 45 -22.25 -13.45 15.72
CA GLY A 45 -22.90 -13.16 16.99
C GLY A 45 -22.43 -11.88 17.69
N PHE A 46 -21.83 -10.96 16.94
CA PHE A 46 -21.54 -9.61 17.45
C PHE A 46 -22.76 -8.70 17.30
N GLU A 47 -23.06 -7.89 18.30
CA GLU A 47 -24.09 -6.86 18.23
C GLU A 47 -23.47 -5.52 17.82
N ILE A 48 -24.23 -4.72 17.05
CA ILE A 48 -23.83 -3.40 16.62
C ILE A 48 -24.59 -2.36 17.44
N ASP A 49 -23.85 -1.49 18.11
CA ASP A 49 -24.43 -0.29 18.68
C ASP A 49 -24.61 0.76 17.58
N SER A 50 -25.87 0.99 17.20
CA SER A 50 -26.22 1.92 16.13
C SER A 50 -26.04 3.39 16.51
N GLU A 51 -26.03 3.73 17.81
CA GLU A 51 -25.88 5.10 18.29
C GLU A 51 -24.42 5.51 18.35
N GLU A 52 -23.56 4.64 18.87
CA GLU A 52 -22.11 4.88 18.90
C GLU A 52 -21.36 4.37 17.67
N LEU A 53 -22.05 3.68 16.75
CA LEU A 53 -21.43 3.02 15.61
C LEU A 53 -20.32 2.04 16.04
N SER A 54 -20.51 1.39 17.17
CA SER A 54 -19.60 0.43 17.77
C SER A 54 -20.13 -1.00 17.63
N ILE A 55 -19.22 -1.97 17.56
CA ILE A 55 -19.56 -3.39 17.51
C ILE A 55 -19.23 -3.96 18.88
N VAL A 56 -20.23 -4.59 19.53
CA VAL A 56 -20.12 -5.12 20.89
C VAL A 56 -20.36 -6.63 20.86
N LYS A 57 -19.48 -7.41 21.48
CA LYS A 57 -19.73 -8.82 21.77
C LYS A 57 -20.24 -8.95 23.22
N LYS A 58 -21.42 -9.57 23.39
CA LYS A 58 -22.09 -9.68 24.70
C LYS A 58 -21.31 -10.41 25.79
N GLU A 59 -20.45 -11.36 25.42
CA GLU A 59 -19.85 -12.27 26.39
C GLU A 59 -18.43 -11.89 26.88
N HIS A 60 -17.69 -11.01 26.17
CA HIS A 60 -16.26 -10.79 26.43
C HIS A 60 -15.82 -9.32 26.47
N GLY A 61 -16.71 -8.39 26.72
CA GLY A 61 -16.39 -6.96 26.79
C GLY A 61 -16.61 -6.21 25.48
N SER A 62 -16.68 -4.89 25.59
CA SER A 62 -16.95 -4.00 24.47
C SER A 62 -15.74 -3.89 23.55
N ILE A 63 -15.91 -4.16 22.28
CA ILE A 63 -14.92 -3.87 21.24
C ILE A 63 -15.48 -2.72 20.42
N ILE A 64 -14.87 -1.55 20.55
CA ILE A 64 -15.38 -0.33 19.89
C ILE A 64 -14.77 -0.24 18.50
N PHE A 65 -15.61 -0.42 17.47
CA PHE A 65 -15.28 -0.09 16.09
C PHE A 65 -15.95 1.23 15.74
N LYS A 66 -15.20 2.25 15.40
CA LYS A 66 -15.79 3.45 14.80
C LYS A 66 -15.85 3.31 13.29
N LYS A 67 -16.97 3.71 12.69
CA LYS A 67 -17.40 3.52 11.31
C LYS A 67 -16.39 3.96 10.22
N GLU A 68 -15.49 4.89 10.53
CA GLU A 68 -14.65 5.53 9.51
C GLU A 68 -13.38 4.75 9.15
N TYR A 69 -12.80 4.01 10.12
CA TYR A 69 -11.60 3.19 9.93
C TYR A 69 -11.59 2.05 10.96
N PRO A 70 -12.16 0.88 10.68
CA PRO A 70 -12.26 -0.19 11.67
C PRO A 70 -10.90 -0.62 12.24
N THR A 71 -9.82 -0.45 11.50
CA THR A 71 -8.48 -0.83 11.95
C THR A 71 -7.75 0.22 12.78
N ARG A 72 -8.11 1.51 12.67
CA ARG A 72 -7.45 2.59 13.38
C ARG A 72 -7.67 2.55 14.89
N PHE A 73 -8.81 2.01 15.33
CA PHE A 73 -9.23 2.05 16.73
C PHE A 73 -8.66 0.94 17.60
N PHE A 74 -8.06 -0.07 16.98
CA PHE A 74 -7.36 -1.11 17.72
C PHE A 74 -6.01 -0.66 18.26
N ASN A 75 -5.37 0.30 17.59
CA ASN A 75 -4.01 0.72 17.90
C ASN A 75 -4.00 1.94 18.83
N ASN A 76 -3.13 1.92 19.83
CA ASN A 76 -2.93 3.06 20.70
C ASN A 76 -2.12 4.18 20.02
N ASN A 77 -2.17 5.40 20.59
CA ASN A 77 -1.52 6.58 20.00
C ASN A 77 0.00 6.49 19.93
N GLU A 78 0.65 5.77 20.85
CA GLU A 78 2.11 5.60 20.86
C GLU A 78 2.55 4.69 19.70
N SER A 79 1.91 3.53 19.58
CA SER A 79 2.14 2.60 18.47
C SER A 79 1.88 3.25 17.10
N HIS A 80 0.82 4.08 16.99
CA HIS A 80 0.55 4.88 15.81
C HIS A 80 1.72 5.81 15.45
N LYS A 81 2.25 6.55 16.42
CA LYS A 81 3.39 7.45 16.19
C LYS A 81 4.63 6.71 15.74
N ILE A 82 4.91 5.52 16.32
CA ILE A 82 6.07 4.70 15.95
C ILE A 82 5.88 4.15 14.54
N ALA A 83 4.72 3.56 14.22
CA ALA A 83 4.43 3.00 12.90
C ALA A 83 4.52 4.07 11.79
N LYS A 84 4.00 5.27 12.06
CA LYS A 84 4.07 6.40 11.12
C LYS A 84 5.49 6.93 10.89
N ASN A 85 6.39 6.73 11.85
CA ASN A 85 7.79 7.14 11.74
C ASN A 85 8.64 5.99 11.14
N LYS A 86 8.68 5.91 9.80
CA LYS A 86 9.42 4.86 9.07
C LYS A 86 10.86 4.64 9.54
N PRO A 87 11.71 5.69 9.71
CA PRO A 87 13.05 5.51 10.24
C PRO A 87 13.08 4.87 11.63
N LEU A 88 12.15 5.25 12.50
CA LEU A 88 12.09 4.72 13.87
C LEU A 88 11.66 3.24 13.87
N SER A 89 10.59 2.89 13.16
CA SER A 89 10.14 1.49 13.06
C SER A 89 11.21 0.60 12.44
N ASN A 90 11.88 1.03 11.36
CA ASN A 90 12.98 0.31 10.74
C ASN A 90 14.18 0.13 11.69
N SER A 91 14.50 1.16 12.49
CA SER A 91 15.57 1.07 13.50
C SER A 91 15.24 0.05 14.59
N ILE A 92 13.98 0.01 15.04
CA ILE A 92 13.49 -1.00 16.00
C ILE A 92 13.62 -2.40 15.40
N PHE A 93 13.19 -2.60 14.16
CA PHE A 93 13.30 -3.88 13.47
C PHE A 93 14.74 -4.35 13.34
N LYS A 94 15.62 -3.49 12.84
CA LYS A 94 17.04 -3.81 12.64
C LYS A 94 17.73 -4.21 13.97
N LYS A 95 17.48 -3.46 15.05
CA LYS A 95 18.02 -3.78 16.39
C LYS A 95 17.56 -5.15 16.92
N ASN A 96 16.40 -5.62 16.46
CA ASN A 96 15.82 -6.90 16.85
C ASN A 96 16.06 -8.03 15.84
N GLY A 97 16.98 -7.83 14.87
CA GLY A 97 17.35 -8.85 13.89
C GLY A 97 16.29 -9.13 12.83
N ILE A 98 15.36 -8.18 12.60
CA ILE A 98 14.41 -8.26 11.50
C ILE A 98 15.02 -7.57 10.28
N PRO A 99 15.09 -8.22 9.11
CA PRO A 99 15.68 -7.65 7.92
C PRO A 99 14.80 -6.50 7.39
N VAL A 100 15.42 -5.34 7.25
CA VAL A 100 14.88 -4.13 6.64
C VAL A 100 15.93 -3.55 5.69
N PRO A 101 15.57 -2.78 4.68
CA PRO A 101 16.55 -2.08 3.85
C PRO A 101 17.45 -1.17 4.71
N ASP A 102 18.76 -1.18 4.46
CA ASP A 102 19.63 -0.18 5.05
C ASP A 102 19.24 1.21 4.56
N HIS A 103 19.17 2.16 5.48
CA HIS A 103 18.68 3.48 5.17
C HIS A 103 19.44 4.59 5.90
N VAL A 104 19.42 5.77 5.32
CA VAL A 104 19.90 7.03 5.90
C VAL A 104 18.91 8.14 5.61
N ILE A 105 18.88 9.18 6.47
CA ILE A 105 18.01 10.33 6.31
C ILE A 105 18.81 11.51 5.77
N ILE A 106 18.28 12.13 4.73
CA ILE A 106 18.85 13.29 4.06
C ILE A 106 17.90 14.48 4.23
N ASP A 107 18.43 15.62 4.61
CA ASP A 107 17.75 16.91 4.69
C ASP A 107 18.63 18.02 4.07
N GLU A 108 18.16 19.26 4.08
CA GLU A 108 18.90 20.40 3.53
C GLU A 108 20.25 20.64 4.24
N ASN A 109 20.41 20.24 5.52
CA ASN A 109 21.65 20.49 6.28
C ASN A 109 22.75 19.49 5.93
N ASN A 110 22.39 18.28 5.48
CA ASN A 110 23.36 17.21 5.22
C ASN A 110 23.40 16.75 3.75
N LYS A 111 22.58 17.29 2.86
CA LYS A 111 22.46 16.83 1.46
C LYS A 111 23.80 16.85 0.71
N ASP A 112 24.63 17.87 0.93
CA ASP A 112 25.90 18.01 0.23
C ASP A 112 26.86 16.87 0.57
N LYS A 113 26.86 16.38 1.81
CA LYS A 113 27.60 15.19 2.20
C LYS A 113 27.20 13.97 1.35
N PHE A 114 25.91 13.77 1.12
CA PHE A 114 25.43 12.64 0.30
C PHE A 114 25.70 12.87 -1.19
N ILE A 115 25.70 14.11 -1.64
CA ILE A 115 26.01 14.44 -3.03
C ILE A 115 27.51 14.27 -3.32
N TYR A 116 28.40 14.67 -2.42
CA TYR A 116 29.83 14.79 -2.73
C TYR A 116 30.73 13.75 -2.04
N GLU A 117 30.36 13.27 -0.86
CA GLU A 117 31.26 12.47 -0.01
C GLU A 117 30.76 11.04 0.21
N TYR A 118 29.44 10.83 0.23
CA TYR A 118 28.86 9.53 0.57
C TYR A 118 28.92 8.57 -0.62
N ASN A 119 29.34 7.32 -0.36
CA ASN A 119 29.34 6.28 -1.37
C ASN A 119 27.94 5.62 -1.47
N ILE A 120 27.12 6.08 -2.40
CA ILE A 120 25.78 5.56 -2.63
C ILE A 120 25.87 4.26 -3.44
N ILE A 121 25.22 3.22 -2.95
CA ILE A 121 25.08 1.95 -3.66
C ILE A 121 23.89 2.07 -4.64
N PHE A 122 24.17 1.97 -5.92
CA PHE A 122 23.14 1.98 -6.97
C PHE A 122 22.81 0.55 -7.44
N PRO A 123 21.53 0.27 -7.82
CA PRO A 123 20.39 1.18 -7.71
C PRO A 123 19.93 1.40 -6.27
N CYS A 124 19.33 2.57 -6.00
CA CYS A 124 18.82 2.94 -4.70
C CYS A 124 17.37 3.45 -4.77
N VAL A 125 16.79 3.71 -3.60
CA VAL A 125 15.44 4.26 -3.42
C VAL A 125 15.53 5.60 -2.70
N LEU A 126 14.78 6.59 -3.20
CA LEU A 126 14.51 7.84 -2.48
C LEU A 126 13.01 7.97 -2.23
N LYS A 127 12.64 8.18 -0.97
CA LYS A 127 11.24 8.39 -0.58
C LYS A 127 11.11 9.44 0.52
N PRO A 128 9.99 10.19 0.59
CA PRO A 128 9.74 11.09 1.72
C PRO A 128 9.65 10.30 3.03
N VAL A 129 10.19 10.86 4.12
CA VAL A 129 10.03 10.27 5.46
C VAL A 129 8.54 10.24 5.86
N ASP A 130 7.82 11.34 5.62
CA ASP A 130 6.40 11.52 5.96
C ASP A 130 5.45 11.22 4.77
N GLY A 131 5.91 10.47 3.76
CA GLY A 131 5.11 10.10 2.59
C GLY A 131 4.07 9.01 2.89
N MET A 132 2.93 9.06 2.19
CA MET A 132 1.87 8.07 2.28
C MET A 132 1.48 7.56 0.89
N GLN A 133 0.91 6.34 0.82
CA GLN A 133 0.35 5.72 -0.39
C GLN A 133 1.34 5.61 -1.57
N GLY A 134 2.64 5.51 -1.29
CA GLY A 134 3.68 5.43 -2.32
C GLY A 134 3.90 6.72 -3.11
N LYS A 135 3.32 7.84 -2.67
CA LYS A 135 3.50 9.14 -3.33
C LYS A 135 4.96 9.58 -3.24
N ASP A 136 5.50 10.03 -4.37
CA ASP A 136 6.89 10.51 -4.49
C ASP A 136 7.97 9.47 -4.05
N VAL A 137 7.64 8.17 -4.08
CA VAL A 137 8.60 7.08 -3.92
C VAL A 137 9.28 6.83 -5.26
N ASN A 138 10.60 6.96 -5.30
CA ASN A 138 11.42 6.76 -6.49
C ASN A 138 12.33 5.55 -6.27
N THR A 139 12.09 4.50 -7.01
CA THR A 139 12.84 3.24 -6.99
C THR A 139 13.75 3.12 -8.20
N PHE A 140 14.71 2.19 -8.14
CA PHE A 140 15.63 1.90 -9.25
C PHE A 140 16.41 3.12 -9.75
N ILE A 141 16.82 4.02 -8.85
CA ILE A 141 17.71 5.15 -9.17
C ILE A 141 19.07 4.56 -9.51
N LYS A 142 19.48 4.65 -10.78
CA LYS A 142 20.61 3.86 -11.35
C LYS A 142 21.96 4.56 -11.26
N ASN A 143 21.98 5.88 -11.06
CA ASN A 143 23.22 6.66 -11.05
C ASN A 143 23.11 7.97 -10.25
N LYS A 144 24.27 8.61 -10.06
CA LYS A 144 24.40 9.83 -9.25
C LYS A 144 23.62 11.01 -9.82
N GLU A 145 23.53 11.16 -11.13
CA GLU A 145 22.80 12.25 -11.78
C GLU A 145 21.30 12.15 -11.47
N GLN A 146 20.70 10.98 -11.67
CA GLN A 146 19.31 10.72 -11.30
C GLN A 146 19.07 10.95 -9.82
N PHE A 147 19.98 10.46 -8.96
CA PHE A 147 19.91 10.67 -7.52
C PHE A 147 19.85 12.14 -7.15
N ILE A 148 20.76 12.97 -7.67
CA ILE A 148 20.82 14.41 -7.36
C ILE A 148 19.54 15.12 -7.82
N ASN A 149 19.07 14.84 -9.02
CA ASN A 149 17.86 15.47 -9.57
C ASN A 149 16.63 15.14 -8.72
N ILE A 150 16.43 13.86 -8.41
CA ILE A 150 15.28 13.39 -7.61
C ILE A 150 15.39 13.91 -6.17
N LEU A 151 16.57 13.87 -5.54
CA LEU A 151 16.79 14.37 -4.19
C LEU A 151 16.43 15.86 -4.08
N ASN A 152 16.91 16.67 -5.00
CA ASN A 152 16.61 18.10 -5.03
C ASN A 152 15.11 18.37 -5.21
N ASP A 153 14.42 17.60 -6.06
CA ASP A 153 12.98 17.77 -6.26
C ASP A 153 12.16 17.31 -5.05
N LEU A 154 12.61 16.28 -4.35
CA LEU A 154 11.98 15.84 -3.11
C LEU A 154 12.19 16.83 -1.97
N LEU A 155 13.41 17.37 -1.78
CA LEU A 155 13.71 18.33 -0.72
C LEU A 155 12.98 19.68 -0.91
N LYS A 156 12.59 20.06 -2.13
CA LYS A 156 11.69 21.21 -2.35
C LYS A 156 10.29 21.01 -1.75
N LYS A 157 9.84 19.76 -1.63
CA LYS A 157 8.48 19.40 -1.18
C LYS A 157 8.44 18.87 0.26
N TYR A 158 9.51 18.22 0.69
CA TYR A 158 9.57 17.48 1.95
C TYR A 158 10.75 17.95 2.79
N LYS A 159 10.57 17.99 4.10
CA LYS A 159 11.60 18.40 5.06
C LYS A 159 12.77 17.42 5.08
N SER A 160 12.52 16.14 4.88
CA SER A 160 13.52 15.08 4.87
C SER A 160 13.14 13.93 3.95
N VAL A 161 14.15 13.28 3.41
CA VAL A 161 14.08 12.18 2.45
C VAL A 161 14.85 10.99 3.01
N MET A 162 14.33 9.80 2.83
CA MET A 162 14.97 8.54 3.20
C MET A 162 15.62 7.94 1.95
N LEU A 163 16.94 7.77 2.00
CA LEU A 163 17.70 6.98 1.04
C LEU A 163 17.78 5.54 1.54
N GLU A 164 17.39 4.58 0.73
CA GLU A 164 17.43 3.15 1.04
C GLU A 164 18.15 2.35 -0.05
N ASN A 165 18.73 1.23 0.35
CA ASN A 165 19.16 0.21 -0.60
C ASN A 165 17.96 -0.35 -1.37
N GLN A 166 18.14 -0.60 -2.68
CA GLN A 166 17.09 -1.24 -3.47
C GLN A 166 16.92 -2.69 -3.05
N VAL A 167 15.71 -3.06 -2.65
CA VAL A 167 15.29 -4.44 -2.44
C VAL A 167 14.57 -4.94 -3.70
N TYR A 168 14.77 -6.19 -4.06
CA TYR A 168 14.17 -6.84 -5.20
C TYR A 168 13.18 -7.91 -4.75
N GLY A 169 12.36 -8.36 -5.67
CA GLY A 169 11.42 -9.45 -5.47
C GLY A 169 9.95 -9.02 -5.56
N ASP A 170 9.10 -9.96 -5.28
CA ASP A 170 7.66 -9.79 -5.22
C ASP A 170 7.26 -8.96 -4.00
N ASN A 171 6.18 -8.20 -4.14
CA ASN A 171 5.68 -7.33 -3.09
C ASN A 171 4.44 -7.95 -2.44
N TYR A 172 4.47 -8.08 -1.12
CA TYR A 172 3.40 -8.69 -0.33
C TYR A 172 2.85 -7.72 0.72
N ARG A 173 1.53 -7.75 0.93
CA ARG A 173 0.84 -7.12 2.05
C ARG A 173 0.36 -8.20 3.00
N ILE A 174 0.88 -8.18 4.23
CA ILE A 174 0.49 -9.09 5.30
C ILE A 174 -0.42 -8.36 6.27
N PHE A 175 -1.65 -8.84 6.44
CA PHE A 175 -2.60 -8.30 7.41
C PHE A 175 -2.48 -9.10 8.72
N ILE A 176 -2.16 -8.40 9.80
CA ILE A 176 -2.03 -8.99 11.14
C ILE A 176 -3.04 -8.33 12.07
N PHE A 177 -3.77 -9.15 12.80
CA PHE A 177 -4.70 -8.72 13.84
C PHE A 177 -4.60 -9.67 15.03
N ASN A 178 -4.62 -9.12 16.25
CA ASN A 178 -4.54 -9.89 17.50
C ASN A 178 -3.38 -10.93 17.48
N ASN A 179 -2.20 -10.51 17.03
CA ASN A 179 -1.01 -11.34 16.90
C ASN A 179 -1.16 -12.56 15.96
N GLN A 180 -2.13 -12.56 15.07
CA GLN A 180 -2.35 -13.63 14.08
C GLN A 180 -2.35 -13.05 12.67
N ILE A 181 -1.82 -13.80 11.71
CA ILE A 181 -1.89 -13.44 10.29
C ILE A 181 -3.29 -13.76 9.77
N MET A 182 -4.03 -12.72 9.39
CA MET A 182 -5.41 -12.86 8.91
C MET A 182 -5.49 -13.09 7.41
N ASP A 183 -4.61 -12.47 6.64
CA ASP A 183 -4.55 -12.61 5.19
C ASP A 183 -3.22 -12.13 4.62
N VAL A 184 -2.82 -12.68 3.48
CA VAL A 184 -1.60 -12.29 2.75
C VAL A 184 -1.95 -12.12 1.29
N VAL A 185 -1.55 -10.96 0.74
CA VAL A 185 -1.80 -10.61 -0.66
C VAL A 185 -0.50 -10.22 -1.34
N LYS A 186 -0.19 -10.89 -2.45
CA LYS A 186 0.84 -10.46 -3.40
C LYS A 186 0.28 -9.33 -4.25
N ARG A 187 1.01 -8.22 -4.36
CA ARG A 187 0.71 -7.14 -5.29
C ARG A 187 1.51 -7.38 -6.57
N GLU A 188 0.84 -7.87 -7.59
CA GLU A 188 1.50 -8.03 -8.90
C GLU A 188 1.66 -6.68 -9.58
N GLN A 189 2.86 -6.46 -10.11
CA GLN A 189 3.18 -5.26 -10.89
C GLN A 189 2.19 -5.09 -12.05
N PRO A 190 1.71 -3.86 -12.32
CA PRO A 190 0.79 -3.62 -13.43
C PRO A 190 1.41 -4.01 -14.78
N PHE A 191 0.72 -4.84 -15.56
CA PHE A 191 1.17 -5.29 -16.87
C PHE A 191 0.00 -5.39 -17.86
N ILE A 192 0.33 -5.42 -19.13
CA ILE A 192 -0.57 -5.79 -20.24
C ILE A 192 -0.04 -7.05 -20.92
N ILE A 193 -0.93 -7.75 -21.64
CA ILE A 193 -0.58 -8.87 -22.50
C ILE A 193 -0.86 -8.46 -23.94
N GLY A 194 0.13 -8.60 -24.80
CA GLY A 194 -0.02 -8.37 -26.23
C GLY A 194 -1.04 -9.31 -26.85
N ASP A 195 -1.85 -8.81 -27.76
CA ASP A 195 -2.84 -9.60 -28.53
C ASP A 195 -2.47 -9.73 -30.01
N GLY A 196 -1.37 -9.11 -30.42
CA GLY A 196 -0.91 -9.10 -31.82
C GLY A 196 -1.64 -8.12 -32.73
N ASN A 197 -2.61 -7.33 -32.20
CA ASN A 197 -3.48 -6.46 -33.01
C ASN A 197 -3.53 -5.02 -32.49
N LYS A 198 -3.56 -4.83 -31.18
CA LYS A 198 -3.73 -3.51 -30.53
C LYS A 198 -2.40 -2.95 -30.09
N SER A 199 -2.29 -1.61 -30.15
CA SER A 199 -1.11 -0.92 -29.64
C SER A 199 -1.03 -1.00 -28.11
N VAL A 200 0.16 -0.74 -27.55
CA VAL A 200 0.40 -0.67 -26.11
C VAL A 200 -0.60 0.29 -25.44
N ASP A 201 -0.84 1.47 -26.01
CA ASP A 201 -1.78 2.45 -25.46
C ASP A 201 -3.22 1.93 -25.44
N GLN A 202 -3.66 1.26 -26.51
CA GLN A 202 -4.99 0.66 -26.57
C GLN A 202 -5.17 -0.45 -25.52
N LEU A 203 -4.17 -1.31 -25.36
CA LEU A 203 -4.19 -2.38 -24.34
C LEU A 203 -4.21 -1.83 -22.92
N ILE A 204 -3.46 -0.74 -22.64
CA ILE A 204 -3.49 -0.06 -21.33
C ILE A 204 -4.88 0.53 -21.06
N ASN A 205 -5.48 1.21 -22.04
CA ASN A 205 -6.80 1.79 -21.90
C ASN A 205 -7.88 0.71 -21.65
N GLU A 206 -7.84 -0.39 -22.37
CA GLU A 206 -8.76 -1.52 -22.15
C GLU A 206 -8.59 -2.13 -20.76
N LYS A 207 -7.34 -2.34 -20.32
CA LYS A 207 -7.06 -2.80 -18.97
C LYS A 207 -7.63 -1.84 -17.92
N ASN A 208 -7.41 -0.54 -18.07
CA ASN A 208 -7.91 0.46 -17.14
C ASN A 208 -9.45 0.50 -17.09
N ASN A 209 -10.12 0.36 -18.24
CA ASN A 209 -11.57 0.24 -18.30
C ASN A 209 -12.07 -1.03 -17.57
N LEU A 210 -11.39 -2.15 -17.76
CA LEU A 210 -11.71 -3.40 -17.05
C LEU A 210 -11.51 -3.27 -15.54
N LEU A 211 -10.40 -2.66 -15.09
CA LEU A 211 -10.16 -2.42 -13.67
C LEU A 211 -11.25 -1.54 -13.06
N THR A 212 -11.62 -0.45 -13.74
CA THR A 212 -12.67 0.47 -13.32
C THR A 212 -14.04 -0.24 -13.24
N SER A 213 -14.40 -1.07 -14.22
CA SER A 213 -15.64 -1.83 -14.20
C SER A 213 -15.74 -2.81 -13.03
N LYS A 214 -14.60 -3.33 -12.58
CA LYS A 214 -14.47 -4.21 -11.40
C LYS A 214 -14.34 -3.42 -10.09
N LYS A 215 -14.46 -2.09 -10.11
CA LYS A 215 -14.22 -1.20 -8.97
C LYS A 215 -12.81 -1.39 -8.38
N LEU A 216 -11.82 -1.59 -9.24
CA LEU A 216 -10.39 -1.60 -8.93
C LEU A 216 -9.77 -0.27 -9.38
N TYR A 217 -8.58 0.03 -8.86
CA TYR A 217 -7.86 1.24 -9.25
C TYR A 217 -7.19 1.06 -10.62
N PRO A 218 -7.41 1.99 -11.58
CA PRO A 218 -6.69 1.98 -12.85
C PRO A 218 -5.22 2.36 -12.67
N THR A 219 -4.37 1.99 -13.63
CA THR A 219 -2.98 2.44 -13.70
C THR A 219 -2.95 3.84 -14.30
N ASN A 220 -2.80 4.88 -13.46
CA ASN A 220 -2.76 6.27 -13.88
C ASN A 220 -1.33 6.76 -14.13
N ASN A 221 -0.35 6.25 -13.38
CA ASN A 221 1.06 6.60 -13.54
C ASN A 221 1.73 5.59 -14.49
N ILE A 222 1.59 5.82 -15.80
CA ILE A 222 2.20 5.01 -16.85
C ILE A 222 3.64 5.47 -17.03
N ASP A 223 4.59 4.53 -16.88
CA ASP A 223 6.02 4.81 -17.05
C ASP A 223 6.46 4.48 -18.49
N TRP A 224 6.34 5.47 -19.36
CA TRP A 224 6.72 5.33 -20.78
C TRP A 224 8.22 5.12 -21.00
N ILE A 225 9.07 5.54 -20.05
CA ILE A 225 10.51 5.27 -20.09
C ILE A 225 10.75 3.79 -19.83
N TYR A 226 10.12 3.25 -18.80
CA TYR A 226 10.20 1.84 -18.46
C TYR A 226 9.62 0.92 -19.55
N ILE A 227 8.50 1.33 -20.18
CA ILE A 227 7.94 0.62 -21.37
C ILE A 227 8.93 0.63 -22.53
N LYS A 228 9.61 1.77 -22.76
CA LYS A 228 10.62 1.90 -23.82
C LYS A 228 11.87 1.04 -23.54
N GLU A 229 12.31 0.92 -22.29
CA GLU A 229 13.40 0.01 -21.90
C GLU A 229 13.08 -1.46 -22.20
N GLN A 230 11.79 -1.85 -22.23
CA GLN A 230 11.32 -3.17 -22.63
C GLN A 230 11.21 -3.33 -24.17
N GLY A 231 11.55 -2.30 -24.95
CA GLY A 231 11.54 -2.31 -26.43
C GLY A 231 10.21 -1.92 -27.06
N TYR A 232 9.29 -1.27 -26.30
CA TYR A 232 7.96 -0.87 -26.77
C TYR A 232 7.78 0.65 -26.75
N SER A 233 6.86 1.12 -27.60
CA SER A 233 6.38 2.51 -27.62
C SER A 233 4.86 2.52 -27.55
N LYS A 234 4.28 3.70 -27.35
CA LYS A 234 2.84 3.90 -27.24
C LYS A 234 2.06 3.24 -28.38
N ASP A 235 2.54 3.42 -29.62
CA ASP A 235 1.84 2.99 -30.84
C ASP A 235 2.28 1.61 -31.34
N LYS A 236 3.30 0.99 -30.72
CA LYS A 236 3.78 -0.33 -31.12
C LYS A 236 2.76 -1.40 -30.74
N VAL A 237 2.49 -2.30 -31.69
CA VAL A 237 1.67 -3.51 -31.48
C VAL A 237 2.57 -4.60 -30.92
N PRO A 238 2.34 -5.08 -29.69
CA PRO A 238 3.12 -6.18 -29.12
C PRO A 238 2.70 -7.51 -29.72
N GLU A 239 3.64 -8.43 -29.77
CA GLU A 239 3.41 -9.82 -30.16
C GLU A 239 2.37 -10.46 -29.23
N LYS A 240 1.59 -11.40 -29.75
CA LYS A 240 0.61 -12.17 -28.99
C LYS A 240 1.27 -12.85 -27.78
N ASP A 241 0.60 -12.83 -26.65
CA ASP A 241 1.02 -13.40 -25.37
C ASP A 241 2.26 -12.75 -24.72
N LYS A 242 2.77 -11.66 -25.32
CA LYS A 242 3.89 -10.91 -24.75
C LYS A 242 3.44 -10.10 -23.53
N LYS A 243 4.04 -10.35 -22.37
CA LYS A 243 3.84 -9.57 -21.16
C LYS A 243 4.70 -8.31 -21.18
N ILE A 244 4.08 -7.14 -20.93
CA ILE A 244 4.74 -5.83 -20.87
C ILE A 244 4.30 -5.14 -19.56
N PHE A 245 5.25 -4.79 -18.73
CA PHE A 245 4.97 -4.04 -17.50
C PHE A 245 4.75 -2.56 -17.79
N ILE A 246 3.73 -1.97 -17.14
CA ILE A 246 3.29 -0.59 -17.41
C ILE A 246 4.05 0.43 -16.56
N THR A 247 4.50 0.04 -15.38
CA THR A 247 5.24 0.87 -14.43
C THR A 247 6.16 -0.03 -13.59
N ASN A 248 7.30 0.50 -13.16
CA ASN A 248 8.19 -0.19 -12.23
C ASN A 248 7.75 -0.07 -10.76
N THR A 249 6.72 0.72 -10.48
CA THR A 249 6.17 0.91 -9.13
C THR A 249 5.02 -0.05 -8.87
N ILE A 250 5.10 -0.82 -7.78
CA ILE A 250 4.06 -1.76 -7.38
C ILE A 250 3.19 -1.11 -6.31
N ASN A 251 2.04 -0.56 -6.73
CA ASN A 251 1.09 0.08 -5.84
C ASN A 251 -0.34 -0.32 -6.20
N PHE A 252 -1.11 -0.80 -5.22
CA PHE A 252 -2.50 -1.20 -5.43
C PHE A 252 -3.37 -0.03 -5.94
N HIS A 253 -3.16 1.18 -5.41
CA HIS A 253 -3.87 2.38 -5.87
C HIS A 253 -3.44 2.86 -7.27
N ASN A 254 -2.43 2.22 -7.86
CA ASN A 254 -1.96 2.46 -9.23
C ASN A 254 -2.00 1.17 -10.08
N GLY A 255 -3.04 0.38 -9.94
CA GLY A 255 -3.36 -0.73 -10.84
C GLY A 255 -2.59 -2.03 -10.59
N ALA A 256 -1.87 -2.18 -9.47
CA ALA A 256 -1.31 -3.47 -9.09
C ALA A 256 -2.44 -4.49 -8.84
N ASN A 257 -2.27 -5.70 -9.37
CA ASN A 257 -3.24 -6.77 -9.24
C ASN A 257 -3.06 -7.49 -7.89
N PRO A 258 -4.09 -7.55 -7.03
CA PRO A 258 -3.98 -8.26 -5.77
C PRO A 258 -4.25 -9.76 -5.98
N VAL A 259 -3.29 -10.60 -5.60
CA VAL A 259 -3.40 -12.08 -5.65
C VAL A 259 -3.24 -12.62 -4.24
N ARG A 260 -4.22 -13.39 -3.77
CA ARG A 260 -4.14 -14.00 -2.43
C ARG A 260 -3.07 -15.09 -2.39
N VAL A 261 -2.31 -15.11 -1.30
CA VAL A 261 -1.34 -16.14 -0.99
C VAL A 261 -1.93 -17.08 0.06
N ASN A 262 -1.74 -18.38 -0.12
CA ASN A 262 -2.12 -19.36 0.88
C ASN A 262 -1.18 -19.26 2.10
N ILE A 263 -1.73 -18.91 3.26
CA ILE A 263 -0.96 -18.72 4.50
C ILE A 263 -0.25 -20.02 4.93
N ASP A 264 -0.85 -21.18 4.62
CA ASP A 264 -0.28 -22.48 5.01
C ASP A 264 1.01 -22.81 4.25
N GLU A 265 1.22 -22.19 3.07
CA GLU A 265 2.46 -22.35 2.28
C GLU A 265 3.60 -21.48 2.79
N ILE A 266 3.33 -20.51 3.67
CA ILE A 266 4.35 -19.61 4.21
C ILE A 266 5.12 -20.31 5.34
N PRO A 267 6.47 -20.37 5.27
CA PRO A 267 7.27 -20.98 6.31
C PRO A 267 7.06 -20.34 7.69
N GLU A 268 7.08 -21.14 8.75
CA GLU A 268 6.91 -20.65 10.13
C GLU A 268 7.94 -19.58 10.52
N ILE A 269 9.17 -19.65 10.01
CA ILE A 269 10.19 -18.63 10.26
C ILE A 269 9.77 -17.26 9.73
N ASN A 270 9.10 -17.21 8.56
CA ASN A 270 8.57 -15.98 7.98
C ASN A 270 7.38 -15.47 8.80
N LYS A 271 6.42 -16.34 9.13
CA LYS A 271 5.26 -15.99 9.98
C LYS A 271 5.72 -15.42 11.32
N ASN A 272 6.67 -16.08 11.97
CA ASN A 272 7.22 -15.63 13.24
C ASN A 272 7.93 -14.28 13.14
N MET A 273 8.63 -14.01 12.04
CA MET A 273 9.24 -12.70 11.77
C MET A 273 8.16 -11.62 11.63
N PHE A 274 7.07 -11.85 10.88
CA PHE A 274 5.96 -10.91 10.71
C PHE A 274 5.28 -10.61 12.05
N ILE A 275 4.96 -11.63 12.84
CA ILE A 275 4.35 -11.47 14.17
C ILE A 275 5.31 -10.75 15.13
N LYS A 276 6.62 -11.04 15.07
CA LYS A 276 7.62 -10.34 15.87
C LYS A 276 7.67 -8.86 15.53
N ALA A 277 7.66 -8.49 14.25
CA ALA A 277 7.64 -7.09 13.81
C ALA A 277 6.40 -6.35 14.33
N HIS A 278 5.23 -6.97 14.21
CA HIS A 278 3.97 -6.45 14.72
C HIS A 278 4.03 -6.19 16.24
N LYS A 279 4.48 -7.17 17.02
CA LYS A 279 4.62 -7.08 18.48
C LYS A 279 5.61 -6.01 18.94
N LEU A 280 6.74 -5.84 18.22
CA LEU A 280 7.75 -4.83 18.55
C LEU A 280 7.23 -3.39 18.48
N ILE A 281 6.23 -3.13 17.62
CA ILE A 281 5.57 -1.82 17.53
C ILE A 281 4.37 -1.74 18.48
N ASN A 282 4.00 -2.85 19.14
CA ASN A 282 2.86 -2.94 20.04
C ASN A 282 1.54 -2.55 19.37
N LEU A 283 1.29 -3.13 18.20
CA LEU A 283 0.05 -2.92 17.44
C LEU A 283 -0.92 -4.08 17.70
N GLU A 284 -2.22 -3.79 17.69
CA GLU A 284 -3.29 -4.79 17.66
C GLU A 284 -3.66 -5.15 16.21
N CYS A 285 -3.57 -4.16 15.32
CA CYS A 285 -3.84 -4.30 13.90
C CYS A 285 -2.74 -3.67 13.08
N SER A 286 -2.17 -4.41 12.13
CA SER A 286 -1.14 -3.88 11.24
C SER A 286 -1.18 -4.48 9.84
N GLY A 287 -0.67 -3.70 8.87
CA GLY A 287 -0.34 -4.16 7.54
C GLY A 287 1.17 -4.05 7.32
N LEU A 288 1.85 -5.18 7.16
CA LEU A 288 3.25 -5.20 6.80
C LEU A 288 3.40 -5.20 5.28
N ASP A 289 4.28 -4.36 4.77
CA ASP A 289 4.79 -4.45 3.41
C ASP A 289 6.10 -5.26 3.45
N TYR A 290 6.11 -6.37 2.74
CA TYR A 290 7.23 -7.30 2.68
C TYR A 290 7.64 -7.53 1.23
N MET A 291 8.93 -7.61 0.98
CA MET A 291 9.48 -7.99 -0.33
C MET A 291 10.39 -9.19 -0.19
N SER A 292 10.27 -10.13 -1.12
CA SER A 292 11.13 -11.31 -1.24
C SER A 292 10.98 -11.91 -2.64
N ASP A 293 11.94 -12.72 -3.05
CA ASP A 293 11.86 -13.44 -4.32
C ASP A 293 10.68 -14.44 -4.33
N ASP A 294 10.40 -15.06 -3.16
CA ASP A 294 9.28 -15.95 -2.95
C ASP A 294 8.95 -16.06 -1.45
N ILE A 295 7.72 -15.69 -1.05
CA ILE A 295 7.29 -15.74 0.36
C ILE A 295 7.19 -17.17 0.92
N THR A 296 7.12 -18.19 0.05
CA THR A 296 7.09 -19.61 0.44
C THR A 296 8.48 -20.18 0.77
N ILE A 297 9.53 -19.38 0.63
CA ILE A 297 10.90 -19.71 1.01
C ILE A 297 11.28 -18.93 2.28
N PRO A 298 12.04 -19.52 3.23
CA PRO A 298 12.56 -18.80 4.40
C PRO A 298 13.25 -17.49 4.05
N TYR A 299 12.92 -16.41 4.75
CA TYR A 299 13.35 -15.04 4.42
C TYR A 299 14.88 -14.88 4.41
N ASP A 300 15.59 -15.66 5.21
CA ASP A 300 17.05 -15.67 5.30
C ASP A 300 17.75 -16.35 4.11
N ARG A 301 16.98 -16.98 3.21
CA ARG A 301 17.47 -17.66 2.00
C ARG A 301 16.99 -17.01 0.69
N ASN A 302 16.16 -15.97 0.77
CA ASN A 302 15.51 -15.40 -0.42
C ASN A 302 15.38 -13.87 -0.42
N ASN A 303 16.33 -13.17 0.19
CA ASN A 303 16.35 -11.70 0.25
C ASN A 303 15.09 -11.06 0.84
N GLY A 304 14.46 -11.73 1.82
CA GLY A 304 13.23 -11.24 2.42
C GLY A 304 13.44 -10.02 3.33
N HIS A 305 12.74 -8.91 3.07
CA HIS A 305 12.84 -7.67 3.85
C HIS A 305 11.47 -7.09 4.16
N ILE A 306 11.26 -6.65 5.39
CA ILE A 306 10.13 -5.79 5.74
C ILE A 306 10.44 -4.37 5.28
N ILE A 307 9.57 -3.80 4.46
CA ILE A 307 9.73 -2.47 3.86
C ILE A 307 9.09 -1.40 4.73
N GLU A 308 7.92 -1.73 5.31
CA GLU A 308 7.11 -0.78 6.09
C GLU A 308 6.10 -1.54 6.95
N ILE A 309 5.74 -0.95 8.10
CA ILE A 309 4.59 -1.36 8.89
C ILE A 309 3.58 -0.22 8.95
N ASN A 310 2.31 -0.53 8.69
CA ASN A 310 1.21 0.41 8.68
C ASN A 310 0.22 0.05 9.78
N ASP A 311 -0.18 1.02 10.61
CA ASP A 311 -1.18 0.88 11.67
C ASP A 311 -2.61 1.12 11.19
N MET A 312 -2.76 1.82 10.06
CA MET A 312 -4.04 2.01 9.37
C MET A 312 -4.09 1.12 8.14
N VAL A 313 -4.64 -0.07 8.29
CA VAL A 313 -4.61 -1.06 7.21
C VAL A 313 -5.79 -0.87 6.28
N ASP A 314 -5.52 -0.68 4.99
CA ASP A 314 -6.57 -0.74 3.97
C ASP A 314 -6.96 -2.21 3.73
N SER A 315 -8.14 -2.59 4.21
CA SER A 315 -8.69 -3.93 3.99
C SER A 315 -9.14 -4.17 2.54
N PHE A 316 -9.28 -3.12 1.73
CA PHE A 316 -9.84 -3.22 0.39
C PHE A 316 -8.98 -4.08 -0.56
N ILE A 317 -7.65 -4.00 -0.45
CA ILE A 317 -6.75 -4.88 -1.21
C ILE A 317 -7.01 -6.36 -0.92
N HIS A 318 -7.26 -6.70 0.33
CA HIS A 318 -7.55 -8.07 0.78
C HIS A 318 -8.91 -8.56 0.29
N VAL A 319 -9.93 -7.70 0.33
CA VAL A 319 -11.27 -8.00 -0.22
C VAL A 319 -11.23 -8.18 -1.73
N LYS A 320 -10.40 -7.41 -2.44
CA LYS A 320 -10.30 -7.45 -3.91
C LYS A 320 -9.33 -8.50 -4.44
N SER A 321 -8.49 -9.08 -3.59
CA SER A 321 -7.63 -10.21 -3.95
C SER A 321 -8.41 -11.50 -4.17
N ASP A 322 -9.69 -11.48 -3.84
CA ASP A 322 -10.52 -12.66 -3.94
C ASP A 322 -11.15 -12.78 -5.33
N ASN A 323 -10.48 -13.49 -6.21
CA ASN A 323 -11.09 -14.03 -7.43
C ASN A 323 -11.89 -15.29 -7.14
N SER A 324 -11.98 -15.71 -5.88
CA SER A 324 -12.51 -17.00 -5.45
C SER A 324 -13.89 -16.92 -4.80
N SER A 325 -14.39 -18.07 -4.45
CA SER A 325 -15.64 -18.34 -3.72
C SER A 325 -15.71 -17.81 -2.27
N LYS A 326 -14.69 -17.11 -1.76
CA LYS A 326 -14.61 -16.64 -0.37
C LYS A 326 -14.40 -15.11 -0.24
N PRO A 327 -15.37 -14.28 -0.61
CA PRO A 327 -15.20 -12.82 -0.64
C PRO A 327 -15.05 -12.17 0.75
N ASN A 328 -15.30 -12.90 1.82
CA ASN A 328 -15.24 -12.40 3.20
C ASN A 328 -14.09 -13.02 4.03
N PHE A 329 -13.16 -13.71 3.39
CA PHE A 329 -12.08 -14.47 4.06
C PHE A 329 -11.34 -13.67 5.17
N LEU A 330 -10.93 -12.44 4.87
CA LEU A 330 -10.29 -11.59 5.86
C LEU A 330 -11.19 -11.33 7.08
N PHE A 331 -12.44 -10.96 6.84
CA PHE A 331 -13.39 -10.60 7.89
C PHE A 331 -13.82 -11.81 8.72
N GLU A 332 -13.94 -12.98 8.10
CA GLU A 332 -14.18 -14.24 8.80
C GLU A 332 -13.02 -14.61 9.73
N ASN A 333 -11.77 -14.44 9.29
CA ASN A 333 -10.60 -14.69 10.12
C ASN A 333 -10.51 -13.70 11.29
N ILE A 334 -10.81 -12.42 11.06
CA ILE A 334 -10.91 -11.43 12.14
C ILE A 334 -12.00 -11.86 13.13
N ALA A 335 -13.21 -12.20 12.67
CA ALA A 335 -14.31 -12.62 13.54
C ALA A 335 -13.94 -13.87 14.37
N LYS A 336 -13.32 -14.88 13.75
CA LYS A 336 -12.84 -16.08 14.43
C LYS A 336 -11.80 -15.79 15.51
N SER A 337 -10.93 -14.80 15.30
CA SER A 337 -9.89 -14.44 16.27
C SER A 337 -10.43 -13.89 17.60
N PHE A 338 -11.68 -13.46 17.64
CA PHE A 338 -12.37 -13.06 18.85
C PHE A 338 -13.04 -14.22 19.61
N ASN A 339 -13.17 -15.38 18.98
CA ASN A 339 -13.85 -16.56 19.54
C ASN A 339 -12.89 -17.59 20.16
N LEU A 340 -11.59 -17.28 20.21
CA LEU A 340 -10.57 -18.15 20.80
C LEU A 340 -10.30 -17.81 22.25
#